data_82fcba2dd3e05bcc5b92e4ea2b9d43d1
#
_entry.id   82fcba2dd3e05bcc5b92e4ea2b9d43d1
#
_cell.length_a   1.000
_cell.length_b   1.000
_cell.length_c   1.000
_cell.angle_alpha   90.00
_cell.angle_beta   90.00
_cell.angle_gamma   90.00
#
_symmetry.space_group_name_H-M   'P 1'
#
loop_
_entity.id
_entity.type
_entity.pdbx_description
1 polymer ?
#
loop_
_entity_poly.entity_id
_entity_poly.type
_entity_poly.pdbx_seq_one_letter_code
_entity_poly.pdbx_strand_id
1 'polypeptide(L)'
;ARRPIDWPALAAWAQAHWHSPLGVTDLADKVHLSASQFSTRCRAEQGESPMQWLRRQRLAQARIWRAAGMGVADTARRAGYRSPSALTAALRREALDS
;
A
#
# COMPACT_ATOMS: atom_id res chain seq x y z
N ALA A 1 10.95 25.42 5.39
CA ALA A 1 10.60 24.23 6.16
C ALA A 1 9.83 23.25 5.32
N ARG A 2 10.04 21.97 5.54
CA ARG A 2 9.34 20.92 4.78
C ARG A 2 7.90 20.81 5.28
N ARG A 3 6.97 20.68 4.33
CA ARG A 3 5.60 20.38 4.67
C ARG A 3 5.53 18.90 5.11
N PRO A 4 4.92 18.60 6.25
CA PRO A 4 4.76 17.20 6.66
C PRO A 4 3.92 16.41 5.66
N ILE A 5 4.24 15.13 5.50
CA ILE A 5 3.40 14.20 4.75
C ILE A 5 2.39 13.61 5.72
N ASP A 6 1.11 13.71 5.38
CA ASP A 6 0.04 13.06 6.14
C ASP A 6 -0.07 11.60 5.66
N TRP A 7 0.69 10.72 6.29
CA TRP A 7 0.75 9.31 5.90
C TRP A 7 -0.59 8.60 6.03
N PRO A 8 -1.37 8.80 7.11
CA PRO A 8 -2.71 8.19 7.18
C PRO A 8 -3.63 8.65 6.04
N ALA A 9 -3.61 9.92 5.68
CA ALA A 9 -4.42 10.43 4.58
C ALA A 9 -3.97 9.84 3.24
N LEU A 10 -2.66 9.71 3.03
CA LEU A 10 -2.13 9.10 1.81
C LEU A 10 -2.54 7.62 1.72
N ALA A 11 -2.49 6.90 2.83
CA ALA A 11 -2.91 5.50 2.88
C ALA A 11 -4.40 5.37 2.54
N ALA A 12 -5.25 6.24 3.08
CA ALA A 12 -6.68 6.25 2.79
C ALA A 12 -6.96 6.53 1.31
N TRP A 13 -6.23 7.50 0.73
CA TRP A 13 -6.36 7.81 -0.69
C TRP A 13 -5.94 6.60 -1.55
N ALA A 14 -4.82 5.96 -1.21
CA ALA A 14 -4.35 4.78 -1.94
C ALA A 14 -5.37 3.65 -1.87
N GLN A 15 -5.98 3.43 -0.72
CA GLN A 15 -7.01 2.40 -0.54
C GLN A 15 -8.18 2.61 -1.48
N ALA A 16 -8.59 3.84 -1.69
CA ALA A 16 -9.70 4.17 -2.60
C ALA A 16 -9.33 3.93 -4.07
N HIS A 17 -8.05 3.78 -4.40
CA HIS A 17 -7.55 3.66 -5.77
C HIS A 17 -6.80 2.34 -6.04
N TRP A 18 -6.81 1.38 -5.11
CA TRP A 18 -6.08 0.11 -5.28
C TRP A 18 -6.59 -0.74 -6.44
N HIS A 19 -7.79 -0.50 -6.90
CA HIS A 19 -8.37 -1.22 -8.03
C HIS A 19 -7.67 -0.89 -9.36
N SER A 20 -6.90 0.20 -9.40
CA SER A 20 -6.07 0.55 -10.55
C SER A 20 -4.59 0.50 -10.16
N PRO A 21 -3.69 0.34 -11.16
CA PRO A 21 -2.25 0.33 -10.85
C PRO A 21 -1.80 1.66 -10.25
N LEU A 22 -1.11 1.58 -9.11
CA LEU A 22 -0.52 2.75 -8.48
C LEU A 22 0.99 2.62 -8.51
N GLY A 23 1.67 3.68 -8.97
CA GLY A 23 3.12 3.77 -8.95
C GLY A 23 3.61 4.86 -8.02
N VAL A 24 4.93 4.99 -7.90
CA VAL A 24 5.54 5.99 -7.04
C VAL A 24 5.14 7.42 -7.45
N THR A 25 5.00 7.66 -8.75
CA THR A 25 4.61 8.98 -9.27
C THR A 25 3.22 9.38 -8.79
N ASP A 26 2.28 8.42 -8.76
CA ASP A 26 0.91 8.70 -8.30
C ASP A 26 0.90 9.13 -6.84
N LEU A 27 1.68 8.44 -6.00
CA LEU A 27 1.79 8.77 -4.58
C LEU A 27 2.47 10.12 -4.38
N ALA A 28 3.56 10.35 -5.12
CA ALA A 28 4.32 11.60 -5.04
C ALA A 28 3.46 12.80 -5.43
N ASP A 29 2.70 12.67 -6.53
CA ASP A 29 1.81 13.73 -7.01
C ASP A 29 0.78 14.09 -5.95
N LYS A 30 0.27 13.11 -5.24
CA LYS A 30 -0.76 13.34 -4.23
C LYS A 30 -0.25 14.21 -3.08
N VAL A 31 1.03 14.15 -2.78
CA VAL A 31 1.65 14.95 -1.72
C VAL A 31 2.51 16.09 -2.27
N HIS A 32 2.39 16.39 -3.57
CA HIS A 32 3.03 17.53 -4.24
C HIS A 32 4.56 17.45 -4.22
N LEU A 33 5.10 16.25 -4.40
CA LEU A 33 6.54 16.00 -4.46
C LEU A 33 6.92 15.32 -5.78
N SER A 34 8.18 15.43 -6.17
CA SER A 34 8.69 14.59 -7.24
C SER A 34 8.82 13.15 -6.75
N ALA A 35 8.90 12.19 -7.68
CA ALA A 35 9.09 10.78 -7.32
C ALA A 35 10.35 10.59 -6.47
N SER A 36 11.45 11.29 -6.83
CA SER A 36 12.70 11.21 -6.09
C SER A 36 12.58 11.75 -4.68
N GLN A 37 11.96 12.92 -4.53
CA GLN A 37 11.75 13.53 -3.21
C GLN A 37 10.87 12.64 -2.34
N PHE A 38 9.80 12.10 -2.92
CA PHE A 38 8.90 11.21 -2.19
C PHE A 38 9.61 9.94 -1.74
N SER A 39 10.41 9.33 -2.62
CA SER A 39 11.16 8.11 -2.28
C SER A 39 12.12 8.35 -1.13
N THR A 40 12.85 9.47 -1.16
CA THR A 40 13.78 9.83 -0.08
C THR A 40 13.04 9.99 1.24
N ARG A 41 11.93 10.71 1.24
CA ARG A 41 11.15 10.94 2.46
C ARG A 41 10.48 9.67 2.97
N CYS A 42 10.02 8.81 2.06
CA CYS A 42 9.41 7.54 2.44
C CYS A 42 10.42 6.65 3.17
N ARG A 43 11.65 6.55 2.66
CA ARG A 43 12.69 5.78 3.33
C ARG A 43 13.06 6.37 4.68
N ALA A 44 13.13 7.70 4.77
CA ALA A 44 13.49 8.39 6.02
C ALA A 44 12.39 8.31 7.07
N GLU A 45 11.12 8.45 6.66
CA GLU A 45 10.00 8.56 7.60
C GLU A 45 9.30 7.24 7.85
N GLN A 46 9.27 6.32 6.86
CA GLN A 46 8.60 5.02 6.96
C GLN A 46 9.56 3.83 7.00
N GLY A 47 10.85 4.06 6.72
CA GLY A 47 11.86 3.01 6.75
C GLY A 47 11.83 2.05 5.58
N GLU A 48 11.13 2.38 4.50
CA GLU A 48 10.95 1.48 3.36
C GLU A 48 10.71 2.27 2.07
N SER A 49 10.84 1.61 0.93
CA SER A 49 10.55 2.23 -0.36
C SER A 49 9.06 2.49 -0.52
N PRO A 50 8.67 3.41 -1.44
CA PRO A 50 7.24 3.67 -1.69
C PRO A 50 6.43 2.43 -2.06
N MET A 51 6.98 1.54 -2.88
CA MET A 51 6.26 0.34 -3.29
C MET A 51 6.16 -0.69 -2.17
N GLN A 52 7.18 -0.79 -1.31
CA GLN A 52 7.12 -1.62 -0.11
C GLN A 52 6.07 -1.08 0.86
N TRP A 53 6.06 0.24 1.06
CA TRP A 53 5.07 0.91 1.89
C TRP A 53 3.65 0.65 1.37
N LEU A 54 3.43 0.81 0.06
CA LEU A 54 2.12 0.59 -0.55
C LEU A 54 1.67 -0.87 -0.39
N ARG A 55 2.58 -1.82 -0.62
CA ARG A 55 2.28 -3.25 -0.42
C ARG A 55 1.86 -3.53 1.02
N ARG A 56 2.58 -2.95 1.98
CA ARG A 56 2.26 -3.14 3.39
C ARG A 56 0.88 -2.60 3.72
N GLN A 57 0.49 -1.45 3.16
CA GLN A 57 -0.84 -0.91 3.34
C GLN A 57 -1.91 -1.85 2.77
N ARG A 58 -1.69 -2.37 1.55
CA ARG A 58 -2.62 -3.31 0.92
C ARG A 58 -2.82 -4.57 1.76
N LEU A 59 -1.74 -5.14 2.25
CA LEU A 59 -1.80 -6.39 3.01
C LEU A 59 -2.40 -6.18 4.39
N ALA A 60 -2.14 -5.06 5.04
CA ALA A 60 -2.77 -4.72 6.32
C ALA A 60 -4.29 -4.63 6.18
N GLN A 61 -4.76 -3.97 5.13
CA GLN A 61 -6.20 -3.86 4.88
C GLN A 61 -6.82 -5.21 4.51
N ALA A 62 -6.10 -6.02 3.73
CA ALA A 62 -6.55 -7.36 3.37
C ALA A 62 -6.77 -8.23 4.62
N ARG A 63 -5.86 -8.13 5.59
CA ARG A 63 -6.02 -8.86 6.86
C ARG A 63 -7.26 -8.41 7.62
N ILE A 64 -7.54 -7.11 7.64
CA ILE A 64 -8.73 -6.56 8.30
C ILE A 64 -9.99 -7.12 7.65
N TRP A 65 -10.06 -7.08 6.32
CA TRP A 65 -11.22 -7.61 5.59
C TRP A 65 -11.41 -9.10 5.81
N ARG A 66 -10.32 -9.89 5.77
CA ARG A 66 -10.39 -11.34 6.01
C ARG A 66 -10.86 -11.64 7.43
N ALA A 67 -10.34 -10.90 8.42
CA ALA A 67 -10.76 -11.07 9.81
C ALA A 67 -12.23 -10.72 10.01
N ALA A 68 -12.75 -9.80 9.21
CA ALA A 68 -14.18 -9.43 9.24
C ALA A 68 -15.08 -10.40 8.48
N GLY A 69 -14.51 -11.45 7.89
CA GLY A 69 -15.28 -12.50 7.20
C GLY A 69 -15.38 -12.36 5.69
N MET A 70 -14.69 -11.38 5.09
CA MET A 70 -14.71 -11.24 3.64
C MET A 70 -14.00 -12.44 2.99
N GLY A 71 -14.57 -12.97 1.89
CA GLY A 71 -13.99 -14.08 1.15
C GLY A 71 -12.65 -13.70 0.53
N VAL A 72 -11.78 -14.69 0.30
CA VAL A 72 -10.44 -14.44 -0.24
C VAL A 72 -10.48 -13.82 -1.64
N ALA A 73 -11.44 -14.23 -2.48
CA ALA A 73 -11.56 -13.67 -3.83
C ALA A 73 -11.94 -12.19 -3.80
N ASP A 74 -12.91 -11.82 -2.97
CA ASP A 74 -13.33 -10.43 -2.82
C ASP A 74 -12.21 -9.58 -2.21
N THR A 75 -11.52 -10.13 -1.23
CA THR A 75 -10.40 -9.44 -0.60
C THR A 75 -9.29 -9.16 -1.61
N ALA A 76 -8.93 -10.17 -2.42
CA ALA A 76 -7.90 -10.02 -3.45
C ALA A 76 -8.26 -8.91 -4.43
N ARG A 77 -9.50 -8.93 -4.91
CA ARG A 77 -9.97 -7.92 -5.86
C ARG A 77 -9.91 -6.51 -5.27
N ARG A 78 -10.40 -6.33 -4.05
CA ARG A 78 -10.41 -5.02 -3.39
C ARG A 78 -9.02 -4.52 -3.04
N ALA A 79 -8.12 -5.42 -2.67
CA ALA A 79 -6.75 -5.05 -2.33
C ALA A 79 -5.86 -4.85 -3.57
N GLY A 80 -6.39 -5.08 -4.77
CA GLY A 80 -5.65 -4.84 -6.00
C GLY A 80 -4.77 -6.02 -6.43
N TYR A 81 -5.05 -7.22 -5.95
CA TYR A 81 -4.36 -8.43 -6.39
C TYR A 81 -5.13 -9.10 -7.52
N ARG A 82 -4.40 -9.67 -8.48
CA ARG A 82 -5.00 -10.28 -9.68
C ARG A 82 -5.76 -11.57 -9.39
N SER A 83 -5.43 -12.23 -8.28
CA SER A 83 -6.04 -13.51 -7.95
C SER A 83 -5.95 -13.78 -6.44
N PRO A 84 -6.82 -14.68 -5.92
CA PRO A 84 -6.71 -15.11 -4.52
C PRO A 84 -5.36 -15.73 -4.21
N SER A 85 -4.78 -16.51 -5.16
CA SER A 85 -3.47 -17.12 -4.97
C SER A 85 -2.37 -16.07 -4.81
N ALA A 86 -2.43 -14.98 -5.58
CA ALA A 86 -1.45 -13.91 -5.49
C ALA A 86 -1.52 -13.23 -4.12
N LEU A 87 -2.73 -12.98 -3.60
CA LEU A 87 -2.91 -12.42 -2.27
C LEU A 87 -2.36 -13.36 -1.20
N THR A 88 -2.72 -14.65 -1.27
CA THR A 88 -2.26 -15.64 -0.30
C THR A 88 -0.75 -15.73 -0.28
N ALA A 89 -0.10 -15.74 -1.45
CA ALA A 89 1.36 -15.77 -1.54
C ALA A 89 1.99 -14.53 -0.92
N ALA A 90 1.41 -13.35 -1.15
CA ALA A 90 1.91 -12.10 -0.59
C ALA A 90 1.79 -12.06 0.93
N LEU A 91 0.66 -12.53 1.48
CA LEU A 91 0.45 -12.60 2.93
C LEU A 91 1.44 -13.56 3.58
N ARG A 92 1.70 -14.72 2.95
CA ARG A 92 2.68 -15.67 3.46
C ARG A 92 4.09 -15.09 3.46
N ARG A 93 4.47 -14.41 2.38
CA ARG A 93 5.79 -13.79 2.29
C ARG A 93 5.98 -12.74 3.36
N GLU A 94 4.98 -11.91 3.61
CA GLU A 94 5.05 -10.88 4.65
C GLU A 94 5.17 -11.50 6.04
N ALA A 95 4.46 -12.59 6.29
CA ALA A 95 4.54 -13.30 7.58
C ALA A 95 5.94 -13.87 7.82
N LEU A 96 6.62 -14.34 6.76
CA LEU A 96 7.98 -14.86 6.86
C LEU A 96 9.01 -13.75 7.07
N ASP A 97 8.75 -12.54 6.56
CA ASP A 97 9.64 -11.39 6.66
C ASP A 97 9.49 -10.63 8.00
N SER A 98 8.51 -10.96 8.78
CA SER A 98 8.21 -10.28 10.06
C SER A 98 9.08 -10.76 11.18
#